data_9e5a76979ded91d7a8f7001e48eca8c5
#
_entry.id   9e5a76979ded91d7a8f7001e48eca8c5
#
_cell.length_a   1.000
_cell.length_b   1.000
_cell.length_c   1.000
_cell.angle_alpha   90.00
_cell.angle_beta   90.00
_cell.angle_gamma   90.00
#
_symmetry.space_group_name_H-M   'P 1'
#
loop_
_entity.id
_entity.type
_entity.pdbx_description
1 polymer ?
#
loop_
_entity_poly.entity_id
_entity_poly.type
_entity_poly.pdbx_seq_one_letter_code
_entity_poly.pdbx_strand_id
1 'polypeptide(L)'
;MELIVGLVAGSAAGIFLTFLYLKKQHNSTDGQSLEDRESTFEVSSLIKALPNIVIWLDAENRVKFASEGALSLNIVRDEKIQIDAIENIVFMVRKSNTTIYEDIKAKRPLGISRLSLTIWAMRLDRGEVLIWAQDNSQIGRVEIVRRDFVANISHELKTPVGALSLIAEAIEEANEDVDVVRKFAKRIGPETKRLTNVIRDIIDLSQVQSDDPLASASVVDVDRALGDAVDAAQLLADLHAIEIAQIRDSTAKIVGDHQQLVMAARNLLTNAITFSPPSSRITVGAKAAGGVVEITVSDQGIGITLEEQSRVFERFYRVDPARSRATGGTGLGLAIVKNVCENHGGEVSLWSVPGQGSTFTMKLPQYESEITVDEQEKSRT
;
A
#
# COMPACT_ATOMS: atom_id res chain seq x y z
N MET A 1 4.90 11.65 -16.51
CA MET A 1 5.03 10.18 -16.50
C MET A 1 5.56 9.66 -17.84
N GLU A 2 5.08 10.14 -18.98
CA GLU A 2 5.60 9.79 -20.33
C GLU A 2 7.09 10.16 -20.53
N LEU A 3 7.58 11.20 -19.91
CA LEU A 3 8.99 11.65 -20.00
C LEU A 3 9.96 10.71 -19.29
N ILE A 4 9.56 10.09 -18.17
CA ILE A 4 10.38 9.12 -17.40
C ILE A 4 10.41 7.77 -18.14
N VAL A 5 9.28 7.34 -18.69
CA VAL A 5 9.20 6.13 -19.53
C VAL A 5 10.03 6.31 -20.81
N GLY A 6 10.01 7.50 -21.41
CA GLY A 6 10.84 7.84 -22.56
C GLY A 6 12.34 7.86 -22.25
N LEU A 7 12.73 8.29 -21.04
CA LEU A 7 14.14 8.36 -20.63
C LEU A 7 14.71 6.97 -20.32
N VAL A 8 13.91 6.09 -19.69
CA VAL A 8 14.31 4.70 -19.41
C VAL A 8 14.34 3.87 -20.70
N ALA A 9 13.34 4.04 -21.57
CA ALA A 9 13.34 3.40 -22.89
C ALA A 9 14.49 3.93 -23.76
N GLY A 10 14.80 5.23 -23.70
CA GLY A 10 15.92 5.83 -24.42
C GLY A 10 17.29 5.35 -23.93
N SER A 11 17.47 5.16 -22.63
CA SER A 11 18.72 4.64 -22.07
C SER A 11 18.93 3.16 -22.41
N ALA A 12 17.88 2.34 -22.36
CA ALA A 12 17.93 0.92 -22.74
C ALA A 12 18.17 0.77 -24.25
N ALA A 13 17.51 1.57 -25.08
CA ALA A 13 17.75 1.60 -26.52
C ALA A 13 19.17 2.13 -26.85
N GLY A 14 19.67 3.12 -26.09
CA GLY A 14 21.02 3.65 -26.25
C GLY A 14 22.09 2.61 -25.94
N ILE A 15 21.97 1.88 -24.82
CA ILE A 15 22.88 0.79 -24.44
C ILE A 15 22.82 -0.33 -25.49
N PHE A 16 21.63 -0.63 -25.98
CA PHE A 16 21.42 -1.66 -27.00
C PHE A 16 21.98 -1.27 -28.36
N LEU A 17 21.80 -0.03 -28.79
CA LEU A 17 22.40 0.50 -30.05
C LEU A 17 23.93 0.56 -29.95
N THR A 18 24.47 0.91 -28.78
CA THR A 18 25.92 0.87 -28.53
C THR A 18 26.47 -0.57 -28.62
N PHE A 19 25.72 -1.53 -28.08
CA PHE A 19 26.05 -2.95 -28.22
C PHE A 19 26.05 -3.44 -29.68
N LEU A 20 25.01 -3.08 -30.45
CA LEU A 20 24.94 -3.40 -31.88
C LEU A 20 26.06 -2.73 -32.69
N TYR A 21 26.39 -1.49 -32.34
CA TYR A 21 27.47 -0.73 -32.99
C TYR A 21 28.84 -1.37 -32.69
N LEU A 22 29.13 -1.73 -31.46
CA LEU A 22 30.37 -2.42 -31.07
C LEU A 22 30.47 -3.80 -31.71
N LYS A 23 29.37 -4.56 -31.79
CA LYS A 23 29.31 -5.86 -32.45
C LYS A 23 29.53 -5.74 -33.96
N LYS A 24 29.03 -4.68 -34.62
CA LYS A 24 29.22 -4.43 -36.04
C LYS A 24 30.68 -4.02 -36.37
N GLN A 25 31.36 -3.34 -35.45
CA GLN A 25 32.74 -2.93 -35.59
C GLN A 25 33.69 -4.13 -35.43
N HIS A 26 33.31 -5.13 -34.60
CA HIS A 26 34.14 -6.35 -34.36
C HIS A 26 34.04 -7.39 -35.47
N ASN A 27 32.95 -7.44 -36.24
CA ASN A 27 32.77 -8.35 -37.36
C ASN A 27 33.56 -7.96 -38.63
N SER A 28 34.36 -6.90 -38.56
CA SER A 28 35.18 -6.44 -39.73
C SER A 28 36.66 -6.86 -39.66
N THR A 29 37.06 -7.63 -38.65
CA THR A 29 38.46 -8.08 -38.55
C THR A 29 38.51 -9.58 -38.27
N ASP A 30 38.94 -10.32 -39.26
CA ASP A 30 39.22 -11.74 -39.19
C ASP A 30 40.33 -12.04 -38.17
N GLY A 31 40.11 -12.96 -37.25
CA GLY A 31 41.21 -13.62 -36.50
C GLY A 31 41.00 -13.84 -35.02
N GLN A 32 40.74 -15.08 -34.65
CA GLN A 32 41.19 -15.79 -33.42
C GLN A 32 40.35 -15.78 -32.12
N SER A 33 40.09 -16.97 -31.75
CA SER A 33 39.34 -17.73 -30.76
C SER A 33 39.53 -17.48 -29.23
N LEU A 34 40.16 -16.45 -28.76
CA LEU A 34 40.31 -16.13 -27.33
C LEU A 34 39.52 -14.88 -26.87
N GLU A 35 39.30 -13.91 -27.76
CA GLU A 35 38.54 -12.67 -27.46
C GLU A 35 37.02 -12.90 -27.38
N ASP A 36 36.48 -13.95 -28.00
CA ASP A 36 35.06 -14.30 -27.92
C ASP A 36 34.60 -14.70 -26.48
N ARG A 37 35.53 -15.18 -25.65
CA ARG A 37 35.21 -15.52 -24.24
C ARG A 37 35.20 -14.31 -23.32
N GLU A 38 36.07 -13.35 -23.51
CA GLU A 38 36.11 -12.14 -22.69
C GLU A 38 34.93 -11.20 -22.98
N SER A 39 34.60 -10.98 -24.26
CA SER A 39 33.46 -10.15 -24.65
C SER A 39 32.12 -10.74 -24.21
N THR A 40 31.96 -12.06 -24.20
CA THR A 40 30.76 -12.74 -23.68
C THR A 40 30.65 -12.61 -22.16
N PHE A 41 31.78 -12.59 -21.45
CA PHE A 41 31.80 -12.46 -19.99
C PHE A 41 31.43 -11.02 -19.53
N GLU A 42 31.92 -9.99 -20.21
CA GLU A 42 31.57 -8.59 -19.92
C GLU A 42 30.08 -8.29 -20.18
N VAL A 43 29.54 -8.78 -21.30
CA VAL A 43 28.12 -8.63 -21.64
C VAL A 43 27.23 -9.35 -20.63
N SER A 44 27.60 -10.56 -20.23
CA SER A 44 26.84 -11.30 -19.22
C SER A 44 26.85 -10.62 -17.86
N SER A 45 27.94 -9.93 -17.50
CA SER A 45 28.06 -9.17 -16.25
C SER A 45 27.20 -7.89 -16.26
N LEU A 46 27.14 -7.19 -17.41
CA LEU A 46 26.25 -6.04 -17.60
C LEU A 46 24.77 -6.44 -17.58
N ILE A 47 24.40 -7.53 -18.21
CA ILE A 47 23.02 -8.04 -18.22
C ILE A 47 22.60 -8.48 -16.81
N LYS A 48 23.50 -9.03 -16.01
CA LYS A 48 23.25 -9.40 -14.60
C LYS A 48 23.00 -8.18 -13.70
N ALA A 49 23.61 -7.05 -14.02
CA ALA A 49 23.44 -5.81 -13.23
C ALA A 49 22.14 -5.04 -13.55
N LEU A 50 21.44 -5.39 -14.62
CA LEU A 50 20.16 -4.76 -14.97
C LEU A 50 19.01 -5.39 -14.17
N PRO A 51 18.15 -4.61 -13.47
CA PRO A 51 17.04 -5.11 -12.67
C PRO A 51 15.86 -5.63 -13.54
N ASN A 52 16.10 -5.96 -14.79
CA ASN A 52 15.11 -6.35 -15.78
C ASN A 52 15.13 -7.86 -16.04
N ILE A 53 14.02 -8.36 -16.57
CA ILE A 53 13.89 -9.74 -17.02
C ILE A 53 14.55 -9.88 -18.39
N VAL A 54 15.62 -10.65 -18.47
CA VAL A 54 16.32 -10.95 -19.72
C VAL A 54 16.40 -12.45 -19.90
N ILE A 55 16.02 -12.93 -21.10
CA ILE A 55 16.06 -14.35 -21.47
C ILE A 55 16.69 -14.45 -22.86
N TRP A 56 17.66 -15.33 -23.00
CA TRP A 56 18.31 -15.64 -24.28
C TRP A 56 18.07 -17.09 -24.62
N LEU A 57 17.50 -17.34 -25.79
CA LEU A 57 17.16 -18.66 -26.32
C LEU A 57 18.05 -19.05 -27.47
N ASP A 58 18.39 -20.34 -27.55
CA ASP A 58 19.01 -20.93 -28.73
C ASP A 58 18.00 -21.18 -29.89
N ALA A 59 18.45 -21.73 -30.98
CA ALA A 59 17.59 -22.03 -32.14
C ALA A 59 16.51 -23.08 -31.85
N GLU A 60 16.70 -23.91 -30.83
CA GLU A 60 15.80 -24.99 -30.37
C GLU A 60 14.90 -24.59 -29.22
N ASN A 61 14.82 -23.29 -28.86
CA ASN A 61 14.06 -22.70 -27.74
C ASN A 61 14.56 -23.11 -26.34
N ARG A 62 15.80 -23.60 -26.20
CA ARG A 62 16.39 -23.83 -24.88
C ARG A 62 16.96 -22.52 -24.34
N VAL A 63 16.84 -22.30 -23.05
CA VAL A 63 17.37 -21.10 -22.40
C VAL A 63 18.86 -21.20 -22.23
N LYS A 64 19.62 -20.37 -22.97
CA LYS A 64 21.08 -20.21 -22.83
C LYS A 64 21.43 -19.31 -21.63
N PHE A 65 20.61 -18.33 -21.38
CA PHE A 65 20.77 -17.39 -20.28
C PHE A 65 19.41 -16.89 -19.78
N ALA A 66 19.28 -16.76 -18.46
CA ALA A 66 18.15 -16.09 -17.81
C ALA A 66 18.69 -15.22 -16.67
N SER A 67 18.19 -13.97 -16.59
CA SER A 67 18.51 -13.08 -15.48
C SER A 67 17.87 -13.56 -14.17
N GLU A 68 18.37 -13.07 -13.04
CA GLU A 68 17.80 -13.37 -11.72
C GLU A 68 16.32 -12.99 -11.63
N GLY A 69 15.91 -11.88 -12.29
CA GLY A 69 14.51 -11.48 -12.40
C GLY A 69 13.63 -12.52 -13.11
N ALA A 70 14.14 -13.16 -14.18
CA ALA A 70 13.39 -14.21 -14.88
C ALA A 70 13.24 -15.48 -14.02
N LEU A 71 14.26 -15.82 -13.24
CA LEU A 71 14.28 -17.00 -12.37
C LEU A 71 13.40 -16.79 -11.12
N SER A 72 13.52 -15.65 -10.46
CA SER A 72 12.76 -15.31 -9.24
C SER A 72 11.25 -15.24 -9.49
N LEU A 73 10.85 -14.82 -10.68
CA LEU A 73 9.44 -14.81 -11.12
C LEU A 73 8.96 -16.17 -11.64
N ASN A 74 9.84 -17.18 -11.68
CA ASN A 74 9.59 -18.50 -12.27
C ASN A 74 9.13 -18.44 -13.74
N ILE A 75 9.57 -17.43 -14.48
CA ILE A 75 9.31 -17.33 -15.93
C ILE A 75 10.13 -18.38 -16.69
N VAL A 76 11.33 -18.66 -16.18
CA VAL A 76 12.21 -19.72 -16.65
C VAL A 76 12.40 -20.76 -15.56
N ARG A 77 12.23 -22.02 -15.93
CA ARG A 77 12.50 -23.19 -15.07
C ARG A 77 12.95 -24.37 -15.93
N ASP A 78 13.94 -25.12 -15.46
CA ASP A 78 14.48 -26.29 -16.16
C ASP A 78 14.83 -25.98 -17.63
N GLU A 79 15.52 -24.83 -17.86
CA GLU A 79 15.94 -24.31 -19.17
C GLU A 79 14.78 -24.07 -20.16
N LYS A 80 13.54 -23.93 -19.67
CA LYS A 80 12.33 -23.68 -20.47
C LYS A 80 11.54 -22.49 -19.98
N ILE A 81 10.88 -21.80 -20.89
CA ILE A 81 9.91 -20.77 -20.59
C ILE A 81 8.63 -21.45 -20.02
N GLN A 82 8.07 -20.87 -18.96
CA GLN A 82 6.88 -21.39 -18.28
C GLN A 82 5.60 -20.61 -18.60
N ILE A 83 5.67 -19.64 -19.49
CA ILE A 83 4.55 -18.75 -19.85
C ILE A 83 4.27 -18.88 -21.35
N ASP A 84 3.14 -19.49 -21.69
CA ASP A 84 2.70 -19.76 -23.07
C ASP A 84 2.67 -18.48 -23.93
N ALA A 85 2.27 -17.32 -23.33
CA ALA A 85 2.26 -16.06 -24.04
C ALA A 85 3.64 -15.63 -24.53
N ILE A 86 4.70 -15.92 -23.76
CA ILE A 86 6.08 -15.61 -24.16
C ILE A 86 6.54 -16.58 -25.24
N GLU A 87 6.19 -17.85 -25.17
CA GLU A 87 6.48 -18.83 -26.23
C GLU A 87 5.84 -18.44 -27.57
N ASN A 88 4.60 -17.95 -27.53
CA ASN A 88 3.91 -17.43 -28.72
C ASN A 88 4.64 -16.23 -29.33
N ILE A 89 5.15 -15.31 -28.52
CA ILE A 89 5.95 -14.16 -28.99
C ILE A 89 7.24 -14.65 -29.63
N VAL A 90 7.94 -15.63 -29.04
CA VAL A 90 9.15 -16.25 -29.61
C VAL A 90 8.85 -16.85 -30.99
N PHE A 91 7.74 -17.57 -31.11
CA PHE A 91 7.30 -18.13 -32.38
C PHE A 91 7.05 -17.05 -33.45
N MET A 92 6.35 -15.96 -33.06
CA MET A 92 6.06 -14.83 -33.96
C MET A 92 7.34 -14.12 -34.42
N VAL A 93 8.29 -13.86 -33.50
CA VAL A 93 9.60 -13.23 -33.79
C VAL A 93 10.38 -14.06 -34.80
N ARG A 94 10.40 -15.38 -34.63
CA ARG A 94 11.09 -16.27 -35.58
C ARG A 94 10.48 -16.28 -36.98
N LYS A 95 9.12 -16.18 -37.03
CA LYS A 95 8.39 -16.20 -38.30
C LYS A 95 8.47 -14.85 -39.04
N SER A 96 8.33 -13.73 -38.31
CA SER A 96 8.28 -12.38 -38.91
C SER A 96 9.68 -11.78 -39.18
N ASN A 97 10.70 -12.27 -38.50
CA ASN A 97 12.05 -11.71 -38.49
C ASN A 97 12.11 -10.22 -38.09
N THR A 98 11.10 -9.75 -37.33
CA THR A 98 11.00 -8.38 -36.83
C THR A 98 11.00 -8.40 -35.30
N THR A 99 11.46 -7.31 -34.69
CA THR A 99 11.33 -7.12 -33.24
C THR A 99 9.84 -6.97 -32.90
N ILE A 100 9.39 -7.70 -31.89
CA ILE A 100 8.01 -7.63 -31.37
C ILE A 100 8.04 -6.90 -30.05
N TYR A 101 7.09 -5.97 -29.89
CA TYR A 101 6.77 -5.26 -28.66
C TYR A 101 5.33 -5.58 -28.27
N GLU A 102 5.12 -6.14 -27.08
CA GLU A 102 3.80 -6.55 -26.64
C GLU A 102 3.64 -6.50 -25.12
N ASP A 103 2.48 -6.03 -24.66
CA ASP A 103 2.07 -6.08 -23.25
C ASP A 103 1.28 -7.34 -23.00
N ILE A 104 1.77 -8.21 -22.10
CA ILE A 104 1.09 -9.44 -21.74
C ILE A 104 0.63 -9.45 -20.28
N LYS A 105 -0.49 -10.13 -20.06
CA LYS A 105 -0.99 -10.47 -18.71
C LYS A 105 -1.05 -11.99 -18.59
N ALA A 106 -0.22 -12.53 -17.73
CA ALA A 106 -0.12 -13.97 -17.49
C ALA A 106 -0.39 -14.31 -16.02
N LYS A 107 -0.73 -15.56 -15.74
CA LYS A 107 -0.68 -16.07 -14.37
C LYS A 107 0.78 -16.33 -14.01
N ARG A 108 1.16 -16.02 -12.77
CA ARG A 108 2.48 -16.39 -12.26
C ARG A 108 2.57 -17.92 -12.24
N PRO A 109 3.62 -18.55 -12.77
CA PRO A 109 3.72 -20.01 -12.81
C PRO A 109 3.62 -20.69 -11.45
N LEU A 110 4.10 -20.00 -10.39
CA LEU A 110 3.94 -20.41 -8.99
C LEU A 110 3.29 -19.27 -8.23
N GLY A 111 2.00 -19.38 -7.88
CA GLY A 111 1.27 -18.41 -7.08
C GLY A 111 -0.08 -17.97 -7.66
N ILE A 112 -0.84 -17.22 -6.87
CA ILE A 112 -2.19 -16.75 -7.21
C ILE A 112 -2.16 -15.40 -7.97
N SER A 113 -1.01 -14.68 -7.92
CA SER A 113 -0.90 -13.33 -8.48
C SER A 113 -0.77 -13.31 -10.00
N ARG A 114 -1.33 -12.28 -10.64
CA ARG A 114 -1.14 -12.01 -12.06
C ARG A 114 0.18 -11.27 -12.28
N LEU A 115 0.85 -11.61 -13.38
CA LEU A 115 2.06 -10.98 -13.86
C LEU A 115 1.67 -10.10 -15.07
N SER A 116 2.12 -8.83 -15.06
CA SER A 116 1.96 -7.92 -16.18
C SER A 116 3.34 -7.55 -16.69
N LEU A 117 3.66 -7.97 -17.90
CA LEU A 117 4.97 -7.76 -18.51
C LEU A 117 4.83 -6.97 -19.80
N THR A 118 5.70 -5.98 -19.97
CA THR A 118 5.99 -5.41 -21.29
C THR A 118 7.20 -6.11 -21.84
N ILE A 119 7.04 -6.74 -23.00
CA ILE A 119 8.05 -7.60 -23.62
C ILE A 119 8.56 -6.99 -24.92
N TRP A 120 9.87 -7.01 -25.07
CA TRP A 120 10.59 -6.78 -26.33
C TRP A 120 11.30 -8.06 -26.67
N ALA A 121 10.98 -8.63 -27.81
CA ALA A 121 11.63 -9.84 -28.30
C ALA A 121 12.19 -9.61 -29.70
N MET A 122 13.42 -10.06 -29.92
CA MET A 122 14.11 -9.90 -31.19
C MET A 122 14.89 -11.15 -31.57
N ARG A 123 14.96 -11.39 -32.85
CA ARG A 123 15.79 -12.45 -33.41
C ARG A 123 17.24 -11.97 -33.55
N LEU A 124 18.15 -12.80 -33.12
CA LEU A 124 19.59 -12.64 -33.29
C LEU A 124 20.09 -13.52 -34.46
N ASP A 125 21.38 -13.40 -34.73
CA ASP A 125 22.06 -14.27 -35.71
C ASP A 125 21.94 -15.76 -35.32
N ARG A 126 22.03 -16.65 -36.26
CA ARG A 126 21.92 -18.13 -36.09
C ARG A 126 20.57 -18.60 -35.53
N GLY A 127 19.51 -17.76 -35.62
CA GLY A 127 18.17 -18.12 -35.18
C GLY A 127 17.94 -18.06 -33.69
N GLU A 128 18.83 -17.47 -32.92
CA GLU A 128 18.67 -17.20 -31.51
C GLU A 128 17.61 -16.08 -31.25
N VAL A 129 17.02 -16.05 -30.06
CA VAL A 129 16.05 -15.00 -29.66
C VAL A 129 16.46 -14.39 -28.35
N LEU A 130 16.52 -13.07 -28.32
CA LEU A 130 16.68 -12.29 -27.09
C LEU A 130 15.35 -11.70 -26.70
N ILE A 131 14.96 -11.93 -25.46
CA ILE A 131 13.77 -11.36 -24.84
C ILE A 131 14.23 -10.45 -23.72
N TRP A 132 13.73 -9.24 -23.72
CA TRP A 132 13.84 -8.31 -22.61
C TRP A 132 12.42 -7.98 -22.14
N ALA A 133 12.17 -8.03 -20.83
CA ALA A 133 10.85 -7.73 -20.29
C ALA A 133 10.94 -6.87 -19.03
N GLN A 134 9.95 -6.01 -18.86
CA GLN A 134 9.76 -5.18 -17.69
C GLN A 134 8.53 -5.66 -16.92
N ASP A 135 8.70 -5.90 -15.60
CA ASP A 135 7.56 -6.22 -14.73
C ASP A 135 6.82 -4.95 -14.33
N ASN A 136 5.63 -4.78 -14.88
CA ASN A 136 4.72 -3.68 -14.59
C ASN A 136 3.62 -4.09 -13.58
N SER A 137 3.74 -5.25 -12.95
CA SER A 137 2.72 -5.77 -12.04
C SER A 137 2.47 -4.84 -10.84
N GLN A 138 3.49 -4.15 -10.36
CA GLN A 138 3.37 -3.17 -9.28
C GLN A 138 2.58 -1.94 -9.74
N ILE A 139 2.95 -1.37 -10.90
CA ILE A 139 2.29 -0.19 -11.48
C ILE A 139 0.81 -0.50 -11.74
N GLY A 140 0.53 -1.67 -12.32
CA GLY A 140 -0.85 -2.12 -12.55
C GLY A 140 -1.67 -2.29 -11.26
N ARG A 141 -1.05 -2.75 -10.17
CA ARG A 141 -1.71 -2.84 -8.86
C ARG A 141 -2.07 -1.47 -8.30
N VAL A 142 -1.13 -0.52 -8.33
CA VAL A 142 -1.36 0.85 -7.86
C VAL A 142 -2.51 1.49 -8.63
N GLU A 143 -2.58 1.32 -9.95
CA GLU A 143 -3.65 1.88 -10.78
C GLU A 143 -5.02 1.24 -10.49
N ILE A 144 -5.07 -0.09 -10.28
CA ILE A 144 -6.30 -0.79 -9.88
C ILE A 144 -6.77 -0.28 -8.51
N VAL A 145 -5.88 -0.23 -7.52
CA VAL A 145 -6.18 0.26 -6.17
C VAL A 145 -6.68 1.71 -6.20
N ARG A 146 -6.08 2.56 -7.05
CA ARG A 146 -6.52 3.94 -7.24
C ARG A 146 -7.91 4.03 -7.88
N ARG A 147 -8.18 3.22 -8.91
CA ARG A 147 -9.49 3.17 -9.57
C ARG A 147 -10.58 2.67 -8.63
N ASP A 148 -10.32 1.60 -7.89
CA ASP A 148 -11.25 1.05 -6.90
C ASP A 148 -11.52 2.06 -5.78
N PHE A 149 -10.49 2.81 -5.36
CA PHE A 149 -10.64 3.89 -4.39
C PHE A 149 -11.60 4.98 -4.87
N VAL A 150 -11.42 5.50 -6.10
CA VAL A 150 -12.32 6.52 -6.68
C VAL A 150 -13.75 5.98 -6.83
N ALA A 151 -13.92 4.74 -7.28
CA ALA A 151 -15.24 4.12 -7.41
C ALA A 151 -15.94 4.00 -6.05
N ASN A 152 -15.23 3.54 -5.01
CA ASN A 152 -15.78 3.38 -3.67
C ASN A 152 -16.12 4.74 -3.03
N ILE A 153 -15.27 5.77 -3.20
CA ILE A 153 -15.61 7.14 -2.77
C ILE A 153 -16.91 7.59 -3.42
N SER A 154 -17.04 7.43 -4.74
CA SER A 154 -18.23 7.84 -5.47
C SER A 154 -19.49 7.14 -4.92
N HIS A 155 -19.41 5.86 -4.57
CA HIS A 155 -20.50 5.11 -3.97
C HIS A 155 -20.84 5.59 -2.55
N GLU A 156 -19.83 5.79 -1.69
CA GLU A 156 -20.05 6.26 -0.30
C GLU A 156 -20.56 7.70 -0.22
N LEU A 157 -20.25 8.54 -1.21
CA LEU A 157 -20.81 9.90 -1.32
C LEU A 157 -22.24 9.91 -1.91
N LYS A 158 -22.49 9.07 -2.95
CA LYS A 158 -23.80 9.05 -3.62
C LYS A 158 -24.92 8.63 -2.69
N THR A 159 -24.67 7.71 -1.76
CA THR A 159 -25.70 7.19 -0.85
C THR A 159 -26.29 8.27 0.07
N PRO A 160 -25.51 9.03 0.88
CA PRO A 160 -26.05 10.08 1.73
C PRO A 160 -26.64 11.27 0.93
N VAL A 161 -26.03 11.62 -0.21
CA VAL A 161 -26.56 12.67 -1.09
C VAL A 161 -27.93 12.27 -1.65
N GLY A 162 -28.07 11.03 -2.14
CA GLY A 162 -29.36 10.52 -2.61
C GLY A 162 -30.43 10.44 -1.50
N ALA A 163 -30.02 10.06 -0.28
CA ALA A 163 -30.93 10.07 0.88
C ALA A 163 -31.40 11.49 1.23
N LEU A 164 -30.49 12.48 1.19
CA LEU A 164 -30.84 13.89 1.42
C LEU A 164 -31.78 14.43 0.36
N SER A 165 -31.57 14.10 -0.92
CA SER A 165 -32.48 14.48 -2.02
C SER A 165 -33.87 13.91 -1.81
N LEU A 166 -34.01 12.61 -1.48
CA LEU A 166 -35.29 11.97 -1.21
C LEU A 166 -35.98 12.57 0.04
N ILE A 167 -35.22 12.94 1.05
CA ILE A 167 -35.77 13.63 2.26
C ILE A 167 -36.31 15.01 1.87
N ALA A 168 -35.60 15.74 1.02
CA ALA A 168 -36.04 17.08 0.55
C ALA A 168 -37.33 16.95 -0.27
N GLU A 169 -37.39 16.03 -1.23
CA GLU A 169 -38.61 15.74 -2.01
C GLU A 169 -39.77 15.36 -1.13
N ALA A 170 -39.57 14.48 -0.12
CA ALA A 170 -40.62 14.07 0.80
C ALA A 170 -41.11 15.21 1.69
N ILE A 171 -40.26 16.19 2.04
CA ILE A 171 -40.65 17.40 2.78
C ILE A 171 -41.48 18.32 1.86
N GLU A 172 -41.10 18.49 0.60
CA GLU A 172 -41.86 19.28 -0.37
C GLU A 172 -43.23 18.66 -0.63
N GLU A 173 -43.31 17.35 -0.79
CA GLU A 173 -44.60 16.63 -1.00
C GLU A 173 -45.49 16.58 0.23
N ALA A 174 -44.91 16.69 1.45
CA ALA A 174 -45.66 16.67 2.70
C ALA A 174 -46.65 17.83 2.85
N ASN A 175 -46.50 18.87 2.03
CA ASN A 175 -47.35 20.07 1.98
C ASN A 175 -47.47 20.73 3.38
N GLU A 176 -48.64 20.70 3.99
CA GLU A 176 -48.89 21.31 5.33
C GLU A 176 -48.82 20.29 6.49
N ASP A 177 -48.50 19.02 6.24
CA ASP A 177 -48.39 18.00 7.29
C ASP A 177 -47.11 18.19 8.13
N VAL A 178 -47.25 18.95 9.22
CA VAL A 178 -46.15 19.31 10.13
C VAL A 178 -45.46 18.07 10.74
N ASP A 179 -46.18 16.97 10.97
CA ASP A 179 -45.62 15.79 11.60
C ASP A 179 -44.77 15.01 10.62
N VAL A 180 -45.17 14.93 9.37
CA VAL A 180 -44.38 14.35 8.26
C VAL A 180 -43.12 15.17 8.03
N VAL A 181 -43.23 16.50 7.92
CA VAL A 181 -42.08 17.41 7.77
C VAL A 181 -41.09 17.22 8.94
N ARG A 182 -41.58 17.20 10.18
CA ARG A 182 -40.72 17.01 11.37
C ARG A 182 -40.03 15.66 11.38
N LYS A 183 -40.71 14.59 10.93
CA LYS A 183 -40.16 13.24 10.84
C LYS A 183 -39.00 13.19 9.85
N PHE A 184 -39.13 13.78 8.65
CA PHE A 184 -38.08 13.79 7.62
C PHE A 184 -36.96 14.77 7.99
N ALA A 185 -37.27 15.95 8.54
CA ALA A 185 -36.27 16.92 9.01
C ALA A 185 -35.29 16.31 10.04
N LYS A 186 -35.80 15.46 10.95
CA LYS A 186 -34.92 14.73 11.91
C LYS A 186 -33.91 13.78 11.26
N ARG A 187 -34.15 13.35 10.02
CA ARG A 187 -33.24 12.47 9.29
C ARG A 187 -32.09 13.21 8.57
N ILE A 188 -32.23 14.51 8.33
CA ILE A 188 -31.20 15.33 7.67
C ILE A 188 -29.91 15.32 8.48
N GLY A 189 -29.99 15.52 9.79
CA GLY A 189 -28.81 15.61 10.68
C GLY A 189 -27.89 14.39 10.60
N PRO A 190 -28.41 13.18 10.81
CA PRO A 190 -27.62 11.94 10.66
C PRO A 190 -26.96 11.77 9.29
N GLU A 191 -27.68 12.04 8.19
CA GLU A 191 -27.11 11.90 6.83
C GLU A 191 -26.04 12.96 6.54
N THR A 192 -26.23 14.20 6.99
CA THR A 192 -25.21 15.26 6.89
C THR A 192 -23.97 14.91 7.70
N LYS A 193 -24.12 14.40 8.93
CA LYS A 193 -23.00 13.96 9.76
C LYS A 193 -22.21 12.82 9.07
N ARG A 194 -22.93 11.87 8.47
CA ARG A 194 -22.32 10.77 7.71
C ARG A 194 -21.52 11.30 6.53
N LEU A 195 -22.08 12.22 5.74
CA LEU A 195 -21.38 12.84 4.60
C LEU A 195 -20.11 13.56 5.06
N THR A 196 -20.20 14.33 6.15
CA THR A 196 -19.06 15.04 6.74
C THR A 196 -17.95 14.07 7.18
N ASN A 197 -18.30 12.93 7.76
CA ASN A 197 -17.33 11.91 8.16
C ASN A 197 -16.61 11.30 6.94
N VAL A 198 -17.36 10.96 5.88
CA VAL A 198 -16.77 10.44 4.63
C VAL A 198 -15.77 11.44 4.05
N ILE A 199 -16.16 12.73 3.96
CA ILE A 199 -15.28 13.78 3.43
C ILE A 199 -14.02 13.92 4.30
N ARG A 200 -14.15 13.93 5.62
CA ARG A 200 -13.03 14.02 6.55
C ARG A 200 -12.06 12.85 6.37
N ASP A 201 -12.57 11.62 6.34
CA ASP A 201 -11.73 10.43 6.19
C ASP A 201 -11.00 10.39 4.85
N ILE A 202 -11.62 10.93 3.77
CA ILE A 202 -10.95 11.09 2.46
C ILE A 202 -9.81 12.10 2.56
N ILE A 203 -10.03 13.24 3.22
CA ILE A 203 -8.99 14.26 3.42
C ILE A 203 -7.85 13.70 4.27
N ASP A 204 -8.18 13.05 5.40
CA ASP A 204 -7.23 12.42 6.31
C ASP A 204 -6.37 11.38 5.56
N LEU A 205 -7.01 10.51 4.74
CA LEU A 205 -6.30 9.52 3.94
C LEU A 205 -5.42 10.16 2.85
N SER A 206 -5.90 11.24 2.21
CA SER A 206 -5.13 11.98 1.19
C SER A 206 -3.87 12.62 1.79
N GLN A 207 -3.96 13.19 2.99
CA GLN A 207 -2.83 13.78 3.70
C GLN A 207 -1.75 12.74 4.04
N VAL A 208 -2.17 11.57 4.53
CA VAL A 208 -1.25 10.47 4.89
C VAL A 208 -0.61 9.83 3.64
N GLN A 209 -1.22 10.00 2.45
CA GLN A 209 -0.72 9.46 1.18
C GLN A 209 -0.02 10.48 0.29
N SER A 210 0.32 11.65 0.82
CA SER A 210 1.11 12.66 0.09
C SER A 210 2.51 12.13 -0.27
N ASP A 211 3.16 12.78 -1.24
CA ASP A 211 4.51 12.40 -1.70
C ASP A 211 5.58 12.58 -0.60
N ASP A 212 5.34 13.47 0.36
CA ASP A 212 6.18 13.65 1.55
C ASP A 212 5.30 13.68 2.82
N PRO A 213 4.86 12.49 3.30
CA PRO A 213 3.92 12.41 4.41
C PRO A 213 4.52 12.85 5.76
N LEU A 214 5.84 12.97 5.87
CA LEU A 214 6.55 13.38 7.06
C LEU A 214 7.35 14.70 6.87
N ALA A 215 6.93 15.56 5.96
CA ALA A 215 7.55 16.88 5.75
C ALA A 215 7.68 17.71 7.03
N SER A 216 6.79 17.49 7.99
CA SER A 216 6.77 18.14 9.31
C SER A 216 7.30 17.25 10.44
N ALA A 217 8.10 16.22 10.13
CA ALA A 217 8.61 15.29 11.14
C ALA A 217 9.45 16.01 12.19
N SER A 218 9.16 15.71 13.44
CA SER A 218 9.86 16.20 14.63
C SER A 218 9.88 15.15 15.72
N VAL A 219 10.57 15.38 16.82
CA VAL A 219 10.47 14.50 17.98
C VAL A 219 9.10 14.69 18.63
N VAL A 220 8.28 13.66 18.60
CA VAL A 220 6.90 13.65 19.12
C VAL A 220 6.89 12.93 20.47
N ASP A 221 6.31 13.59 21.47
CA ASP A 221 5.92 12.99 22.73
C ASP A 221 4.62 12.22 22.50
N VAL A 222 4.69 10.90 22.61
CA VAL A 222 3.55 10.00 22.29
C VAL A 222 2.45 10.14 23.33
N ASP A 223 2.76 10.33 24.62
CA ASP A 223 1.76 10.52 25.67
C ASP A 223 0.91 11.77 25.43
N ARG A 224 1.55 12.85 24.94
CA ARG A 224 0.84 14.08 24.57
C ARG A 224 -0.08 13.85 23.37
N ALA A 225 0.40 13.16 22.33
CA ALA A 225 -0.42 12.87 21.15
C ALA A 225 -1.63 11.98 21.51
N LEU A 226 -1.44 11.00 22.40
CA LEU A 226 -2.54 10.19 22.92
C LEU A 226 -3.51 10.99 23.78
N GLY A 227 -3.03 11.94 24.59
CA GLY A 227 -3.85 12.85 25.35
C GLY A 227 -4.78 13.66 24.44
N ASP A 228 -4.22 14.29 23.39
CA ASP A 228 -5.00 15.06 22.41
C ASP A 228 -6.04 14.20 21.68
N ALA A 229 -5.72 12.92 21.40
CA ALA A 229 -6.66 11.98 20.78
C ALA A 229 -7.79 11.57 21.75
N VAL A 230 -7.48 11.37 23.03
CA VAL A 230 -8.48 11.08 24.09
C VAL A 230 -9.42 12.26 24.25
N ASP A 231 -8.90 13.48 24.37
CA ASP A 231 -9.70 14.71 24.49
C ASP A 231 -10.67 14.86 23.31
N ALA A 232 -10.19 14.59 22.09
CA ALA A 232 -11.03 14.64 20.89
C ALA A 232 -12.11 13.54 20.85
N ALA A 233 -11.90 12.40 21.52
CA ALA A 233 -12.86 11.30 21.59
C ALA A 233 -13.80 11.36 22.81
N GLN A 234 -13.48 12.20 23.82
CA GLN A 234 -14.16 12.21 25.11
C GLN A 234 -15.69 12.42 25.01
N LEU A 235 -16.11 13.39 24.22
CA LEU A 235 -17.54 13.64 24.03
C LEU A 235 -18.30 12.43 23.49
N LEU A 236 -17.67 11.68 22.56
CA LEU A 236 -18.26 10.48 22.00
C LEU A 236 -18.30 9.34 23.04
N ALA A 237 -17.26 9.21 23.84
CA ALA A 237 -17.19 8.23 24.93
C ALA A 237 -18.28 8.50 25.98
N ASP A 238 -18.49 9.77 26.38
CA ASP A 238 -19.51 10.17 27.33
C ASP A 238 -20.93 9.84 26.81
N LEU A 239 -21.19 10.11 25.52
CA LEU A 239 -22.49 9.78 24.89
C LEU A 239 -22.78 8.28 24.87
N HIS A 240 -21.72 7.44 24.84
CA HIS A 240 -21.83 5.99 24.89
C HIS A 240 -21.66 5.40 26.30
N ALA A 241 -21.52 6.26 27.34
CA ALA A 241 -21.25 5.88 28.73
C ALA A 241 -19.99 4.96 28.83
N ILE A 242 -18.91 5.29 28.11
CA ILE A 242 -17.66 4.53 28.08
C ILE A 242 -16.57 5.31 28.80
N GLU A 243 -15.82 4.62 29.65
CA GLU A 243 -14.65 5.17 30.33
C GLU A 243 -13.38 4.96 29.47
N ILE A 244 -12.60 6.01 29.22
CA ILE A 244 -11.28 5.90 28.58
C ILE A 244 -10.20 6.02 29.64
N ALA A 245 -9.40 4.96 29.83
CA ALA A 245 -8.25 4.96 30.73
C ALA A 245 -6.95 5.11 29.93
N GLN A 246 -6.17 6.15 30.21
CA GLN A 246 -4.85 6.36 29.58
C GLN A 246 -3.73 5.84 30.49
N ILE A 247 -2.88 4.97 29.93
CA ILE A 247 -1.60 4.55 30.53
C ILE A 247 -0.49 5.36 29.90
N ARG A 248 0.34 6.01 30.74
CA ARG A 248 1.38 6.94 30.29
C ARG A 248 2.77 6.35 30.45
N ASP A 249 3.66 6.65 29.49
CA ASP A 249 5.08 6.36 29.53
C ASP A 249 5.86 7.57 28.99
N SER A 250 6.41 8.38 29.86
CA SER A 250 7.14 9.61 29.50
C SER A 250 8.40 9.36 28.64
N THR A 251 8.84 8.11 28.51
CA THR A 251 9.98 7.72 27.64
C THR A 251 9.55 7.40 26.21
N ALA A 252 8.25 7.30 25.95
CA ALA A 252 7.71 6.99 24.64
C ALA A 252 7.78 8.22 23.70
N LYS A 253 8.89 8.33 22.97
CA LYS A 253 9.12 9.36 21.95
C LYS A 253 9.46 8.71 20.61
N ILE A 254 9.00 9.34 19.52
CA ILE A 254 9.30 8.92 18.15
C ILE A 254 9.71 10.11 17.30
N VAL A 255 10.33 9.86 16.15
CA VAL A 255 10.44 10.87 15.08
C VAL A 255 9.23 10.72 14.15
N GLY A 256 8.45 11.78 14.00
CA GLY A 256 7.25 11.71 13.19
C GLY A 256 6.40 12.98 13.18
N ASP A 257 5.17 12.85 12.75
CA ASP A 257 4.18 13.91 12.71
C ASP A 257 3.14 13.73 13.83
N HIS A 258 3.06 14.73 14.72
CA HIS A 258 2.16 14.72 15.86
C HIS A 258 0.68 14.59 15.43
N GLN A 259 0.28 15.30 14.36
CA GLN A 259 -1.11 15.31 13.90
C GLN A 259 -1.51 13.95 13.30
N GLN A 260 -0.60 13.29 12.58
CA GLN A 260 -0.84 11.94 12.07
C GLN A 260 -0.98 10.93 13.21
N LEU A 261 -0.18 11.04 14.28
CA LEU A 261 -0.33 10.19 15.46
C LEU A 261 -1.68 10.39 16.14
N VAL A 262 -2.08 11.65 16.38
CA VAL A 262 -3.39 11.99 16.93
C VAL A 262 -4.52 11.44 16.06
N MET A 263 -4.40 11.57 14.74
CA MET A 263 -5.37 11.05 13.78
C MET A 263 -5.50 9.53 13.88
N ALA A 264 -4.38 8.79 13.93
CA ALA A 264 -4.38 7.34 14.05
C ALA A 264 -5.01 6.88 15.37
N ALA A 265 -4.58 7.46 16.50
CA ALA A 265 -5.12 7.15 17.83
C ALA A 265 -6.62 7.46 17.92
N ARG A 266 -7.07 8.61 17.39
CA ARG A 266 -8.49 8.96 17.32
C ARG A 266 -9.30 7.96 16.51
N ASN A 267 -8.80 7.47 15.38
CA ASN A 267 -9.47 6.44 14.59
C ASN A 267 -9.63 5.14 15.37
N LEU A 268 -8.59 4.70 16.10
CA LEU A 268 -8.68 3.51 16.95
C LEU A 268 -9.67 3.72 18.11
N LEU A 269 -9.62 4.87 18.80
CA LEU A 269 -10.54 5.20 19.90
C LEU A 269 -11.99 5.27 19.43
N THR A 270 -12.25 5.92 18.29
CA THR A 270 -13.61 6.02 17.72
C THR A 270 -14.17 4.63 17.38
N ASN A 271 -13.34 3.72 16.83
CA ASN A 271 -13.74 2.34 16.59
C ASN A 271 -14.03 1.62 17.91
N ALA A 272 -13.12 1.69 18.87
CA ALA A 272 -13.31 1.10 20.19
C ALA A 272 -14.62 1.54 20.86
N ILE A 273 -14.93 2.85 20.85
CA ILE A 273 -16.18 3.40 21.41
C ILE A 273 -17.41 2.88 20.63
N THR A 274 -17.33 2.87 19.30
CA THR A 274 -18.48 2.50 18.45
C THR A 274 -18.88 1.03 18.60
N PHE A 275 -17.91 0.16 18.83
CA PHE A 275 -18.13 -1.29 18.86
C PHE A 275 -18.18 -1.90 20.26
N SER A 276 -17.94 -1.10 21.30
CA SER A 276 -18.06 -1.53 22.71
C SER A 276 -19.47 -1.36 23.24
N PRO A 277 -19.91 -2.21 24.19
CA PRO A 277 -21.16 -2.02 24.89
C PRO A 277 -21.09 -0.80 25.82
N PRO A 278 -22.24 -0.19 26.16
CA PRO A 278 -22.31 0.88 27.18
C PRO A 278 -21.71 0.41 28.51
N SER A 279 -21.15 1.33 29.26
CA SER A 279 -20.51 1.10 30.58
C SER A 279 -19.29 0.19 30.52
N SER A 280 -18.68 0.05 29.36
CA SER A 280 -17.39 -0.64 29.21
C SER A 280 -16.22 0.32 29.40
N ARG A 281 -15.01 -0.24 29.43
CA ARG A 281 -13.76 0.49 29.57
C ARG A 281 -12.87 0.27 28.35
N ILE A 282 -12.33 1.36 27.81
CA ILE A 282 -11.30 1.37 26.78
C ILE A 282 -9.98 1.76 27.43
N THR A 283 -8.92 1.02 27.13
CA THR A 283 -7.58 1.37 27.59
C THR A 283 -6.75 1.81 26.41
N VAL A 284 -6.11 2.98 26.52
CA VAL A 284 -5.14 3.49 25.55
C VAL A 284 -3.84 3.81 26.26
N GLY A 285 -2.72 3.49 25.63
CA GLY A 285 -1.42 3.78 26.23
C GLY A 285 -0.26 3.51 25.30
N ALA A 286 0.91 3.99 25.70
CA ALA A 286 2.17 3.73 25.03
C ALA A 286 3.14 3.05 25.99
N LYS A 287 4.08 2.27 25.45
CA LYS A 287 5.19 1.68 26.17
C LYS A 287 6.42 1.67 25.26
N ALA A 288 7.54 2.22 25.77
CA ALA A 288 8.82 2.15 25.09
C ALA A 288 9.63 0.95 25.61
N ALA A 289 10.06 0.08 24.69
CA ALA A 289 10.91 -1.07 25.02
C ALA A 289 11.71 -1.53 23.79
N GLY A 290 13.01 -1.76 23.96
CA GLY A 290 13.85 -2.38 22.93
C GLY A 290 13.94 -1.59 21.62
N GLY A 291 13.97 -0.25 21.66
CA GLY A 291 14.05 0.60 20.48
C GLY A 291 12.73 0.77 19.73
N VAL A 292 11.62 0.32 20.33
CA VAL A 292 10.27 0.40 19.75
C VAL A 292 9.32 1.03 20.75
N VAL A 293 8.41 1.90 20.27
CA VAL A 293 7.26 2.38 21.02
C VAL A 293 6.03 1.60 20.57
N GLU A 294 5.42 0.86 21.50
CA GLU A 294 4.15 0.17 21.29
C GLU A 294 3.01 1.04 21.81
N ILE A 295 2.12 1.46 20.92
CA ILE A 295 0.90 2.20 21.25
C ILE A 295 -0.26 1.23 21.12
N THR A 296 -1.01 1.03 22.21
CA THR A 296 -2.12 0.07 22.28
C THR A 296 -3.45 0.77 22.54
N VAL A 297 -4.50 0.31 21.85
CA VAL A 297 -5.89 0.63 22.15
C VAL A 297 -6.64 -0.69 22.31
N SER A 298 -7.16 -0.92 23.51
CA SER A 298 -7.89 -2.16 23.86
C SER A 298 -9.33 -1.84 24.22
N ASP A 299 -10.27 -2.57 23.64
CA ASP A 299 -11.70 -2.46 23.83
C ASP A 299 -12.32 -3.76 24.35
N GLN A 300 -13.55 -3.65 24.87
CA GLN A 300 -14.37 -4.77 25.32
C GLN A 300 -15.56 -4.99 24.39
N GLY A 301 -15.35 -4.77 23.09
CA GLY A 301 -16.38 -4.80 22.07
C GLY A 301 -16.75 -6.22 21.60
N ILE A 302 -17.43 -6.26 20.46
CA ILE A 302 -17.90 -7.51 19.84
C ILE A 302 -16.79 -8.44 19.37
N GLY A 303 -15.56 -7.94 19.25
CA GLY A 303 -14.44 -8.68 18.68
C GLY A 303 -14.58 -8.90 17.17
N ILE A 304 -13.53 -9.51 16.59
CA ILE A 304 -13.36 -9.70 15.13
C ILE A 304 -12.93 -11.15 14.90
N THR A 305 -13.57 -11.83 13.95
CA THR A 305 -13.23 -13.22 13.61
C THR A 305 -11.85 -13.32 12.95
N LEU A 306 -11.18 -14.45 13.08
CA LEU A 306 -9.82 -14.65 12.53
C LEU A 306 -9.77 -14.41 11.00
N GLU A 307 -10.82 -14.79 10.29
CA GLU A 307 -10.93 -14.63 8.83
C GLU A 307 -10.96 -13.16 8.41
N GLU A 308 -11.54 -12.30 9.26
CA GLU A 308 -11.70 -10.88 9.00
C GLU A 308 -10.51 -10.02 9.45
N GLN A 309 -9.73 -10.50 10.44
CA GLN A 309 -8.60 -9.75 11.02
C GLN A 309 -7.55 -9.33 9.99
N SER A 310 -7.32 -10.14 8.95
CA SER A 310 -6.39 -9.79 7.88
C SER A 310 -6.91 -8.71 6.94
N ARG A 311 -8.25 -8.50 6.90
CA ARG A 311 -8.93 -7.63 5.95
C ARG A 311 -9.39 -6.30 6.52
N VAL A 312 -9.50 -6.17 7.85
CA VAL A 312 -10.02 -4.95 8.49
C VAL A 312 -9.17 -3.70 8.20
N PHE A 313 -7.93 -3.86 7.75
CA PHE A 313 -7.06 -2.76 7.33
C PHE A 313 -7.19 -2.41 5.83
N GLU A 314 -7.98 -3.18 5.06
CA GLU A 314 -8.30 -2.85 3.67
C GLU A 314 -9.21 -1.62 3.62
N ARG A 315 -9.04 -0.77 2.61
CA ARG A 315 -9.87 0.43 2.42
C ARG A 315 -11.32 0.03 2.13
N PHE A 316 -12.28 0.71 2.77
CA PHE A 316 -13.72 0.48 2.65
C PHE A 316 -14.20 -0.90 3.12
N TYR A 317 -13.31 -1.71 3.71
CA TYR A 317 -13.70 -2.99 4.26
C TYR A 317 -14.54 -2.82 5.53
N ARG A 318 -15.59 -3.63 5.65
CA ARG A 318 -16.52 -3.66 6.78
C ARG A 318 -16.97 -5.08 7.03
N VAL A 319 -16.87 -5.53 8.27
CA VAL A 319 -17.32 -6.85 8.72
C VAL A 319 -18.84 -6.99 8.54
N ASP A 320 -19.62 -5.98 8.92
CA ASP A 320 -21.07 -5.91 8.74
C ASP A 320 -21.45 -4.57 8.05
N PRO A 321 -21.72 -4.57 6.74
CA PRO A 321 -22.09 -3.36 6.02
C PRO A 321 -23.41 -2.73 6.48
N ALA A 322 -24.35 -3.52 7.03
CA ALA A 322 -25.65 -3.02 7.46
C ALA A 322 -25.54 -2.27 8.79
N ARG A 323 -24.91 -2.88 9.78
CA ARG A 323 -24.66 -2.28 11.09
C ARG A 323 -23.74 -1.06 11.00
N SER A 324 -22.70 -1.15 10.18
CA SER A 324 -21.73 -0.08 9.98
C SER A 324 -22.32 1.16 9.29
N ARG A 325 -23.37 0.99 8.45
CA ARG A 325 -24.13 2.11 7.91
C ARG A 325 -24.91 2.85 8.99
N ALA A 326 -25.48 2.15 9.94
CA ALA A 326 -26.21 2.75 11.06
C ALA A 326 -25.29 3.55 12.01
N THR A 327 -24.04 3.13 12.17
CA THR A 327 -23.02 3.80 13.01
C THR A 327 -22.19 4.84 12.26
N GLY A 328 -22.41 5.01 10.94
CA GLY A 328 -21.74 6.03 10.13
C GLY A 328 -20.27 5.74 9.80
N GLY A 329 -19.82 4.50 9.99
CA GLY A 329 -18.45 4.11 9.65
C GLY A 329 -18.20 4.11 8.13
N THR A 330 -17.05 4.59 7.69
CA THR A 330 -16.64 4.71 6.26
C THR A 330 -15.84 3.49 5.77
N GLY A 331 -15.21 2.75 6.71
CA GLY A 331 -14.23 1.70 6.41
C GLY A 331 -12.85 2.23 6.00
N LEU A 332 -12.57 3.52 6.24
CA LEU A 332 -11.26 4.13 5.94
C LEU A 332 -10.38 4.27 7.19
N GLY A 333 -10.96 4.36 8.38
CA GLY A 333 -10.22 4.66 9.61
C GLY A 333 -9.04 3.73 9.90
N LEU A 334 -9.21 2.41 9.78
CA LEU A 334 -8.12 1.45 10.02
C LEU A 334 -7.07 1.46 8.88
N ALA A 335 -7.47 1.78 7.66
CA ALA A 335 -6.52 1.99 6.56
C ALA A 335 -5.67 3.26 6.79
N ILE A 336 -6.24 4.32 7.38
CA ILE A 336 -5.50 5.52 7.81
C ILE A 336 -4.48 5.13 8.88
N VAL A 337 -4.88 4.38 9.91
CA VAL A 337 -3.96 3.90 10.97
C VAL A 337 -2.78 3.14 10.38
N LYS A 338 -3.05 2.22 9.44
CA LYS A 338 -1.99 1.44 8.76
C LYS A 338 -1.03 2.35 7.99
N ASN A 339 -1.53 3.29 7.19
CA ASN A 339 -0.68 4.21 6.44
C ASN A 339 0.16 5.10 7.39
N VAL A 340 -0.43 5.58 8.50
CA VAL A 340 0.33 6.34 9.50
C VAL A 340 1.48 5.52 10.06
N CYS A 341 1.24 4.25 10.43
CA CYS A 341 2.32 3.38 10.91
C CYS A 341 3.40 3.18 9.85
N GLU A 342 3.02 2.89 8.60
CA GLU A 342 3.96 2.69 7.48
C GLU A 342 4.80 3.95 7.21
N ASN A 343 4.21 5.15 7.24
CA ASN A 343 4.92 6.42 7.09
C ASN A 343 5.97 6.64 8.18
N HIS A 344 5.68 6.19 9.40
CA HIS A 344 6.60 6.30 10.55
C HIS A 344 7.59 5.12 10.63
N GLY A 345 7.69 4.28 9.58
CA GLY A 345 8.61 3.13 9.55
C GLY A 345 8.21 1.98 10.47
N GLY A 346 6.94 1.93 10.86
CA GLY A 346 6.40 0.95 11.77
C GLY A 346 5.31 0.07 11.16
N GLU A 347 4.61 -0.65 12.02
CA GLU A 347 3.51 -1.55 11.64
C GLU A 347 2.34 -1.47 12.63
N VAL A 348 1.16 -1.92 12.20
CA VAL A 348 -0.01 -2.11 13.06
C VAL A 348 -0.41 -3.58 13.08
N SER A 349 -0.75 -4.07 14.26
CA SER A 349 -1.24 -5.43 14.47
C SER A 349 -2.56 -5.43 15.25
N LEU A 350 -3.29 -6.53 15.13
CA LEU A 350 -4.57 -6.75 15.79
C LEU A 350 -4.58 -8.10 16.50
N TRP A 351 -4.96 -8.10 17.76
CA TRP A 351 -5.41 -9.27 18.49
C TRP A 351 -6.89 -9.10 18.85
N SER A 352 -7.72 -10.06 18.50
CA SER A 352 -9.15 -9.98 18.80
C SER A 352 -9.77 -11.36 18.94
N VAL A 353 -10.74 -11.45 19.84
CA VAL A 353 -11.56 -12.66 20.05
C VAL A 353 -13.04 -12.27 20.03
N PRO A 354 -13.87 -12.93 19.20
CA PRO A 354 -15.30 -12.66 19.17
C PRO A 354 -15.94 -12.71 20.57
N GLY A 355 -16.65 -11.66 20.94
CA GLY A 355 -17.32 -11.51 22.25
C GLY A 355 -16.42 -11.09 23.41
N GLN A 356 -15.10 -10.91 23.20
CA GLN A 356 -14.18 -10.47 24.26
C GLN A 356 -13.58 -9.09 24.00
N GLY A 357 -13.64 -8.59 22.76
CA GLY A 357 -13.09 -7.32 22.36
C GLY A 357 -11.87 -7.44 21.44
N SER A 358 -11.19 -6.30 21.24
CA SER A 358 -10.05 -6.19 20.36
C SER A 358 -8.92 -5.37 21.00
N THR A 359 -7.70 -5.66 20.62
CA THR A 359 -6.51 -4.85 20.95
C THR A 359 -5.76 -4.56 19.68
N PHE A 360 -5.71 -3.29 19.31
CA PHE A 360 -4.90 -2.78 18.21
C PHE A 360 -3.58 -2.27 18.78
N THR A 361 -2.47 -2.65 18.14
CA THR A 361 -1.12 -2.26 18.56
C THR A 361 -0.38 -1.64 17.37
N MET A 362 -0.01 -0.35 17.49
CA MET A 362 0.91 0.31 16.57
C MET A 362 2.32 0.20 17.15
N LYS A 363 3.29 -0.29 16.35
CA LYS A 363 4.70 -0.42 16.70
C LYS A 363 5.50 0.56 15.86
N LEU A 364 6.14 1.52 16.50
CA LEU A 364 6.88 2.59 15.84
C LEU A 364 8.32 2.64 16.36
N PRO A 365 9.32 2.99 15.52
CA PRO A 365 10.69 3.16 15.96
C PRO A 365 10.79 4.23 17.07
N GLN A 366 11.43 3.87 18.19
CA GLN A 366 11.65 4.79 19.30
C GLN A 366 12.70 5.83 18.90
N TYR A 367 12.47 7.08 19.29
CA TYR A 367 13.52 8.09 19.25
C TYR A 367 14.48 7.84 20.42
N GLU A 368 15.72 7.48 20.12
CA GLU A 368 16.83 7.43 21.07
C GLU A 368 17.56 8.78 21.03
N SER A 369 17.49 9.56 22.12
CA SER A 369 18.39 10.70 22.23
C SER A 369 19.83 10.18 22.28
N GLU A 370 20.71 10.62 21.38
CA GLU A 370 22.14 10.45 21.55
C GLU A 370 22.50 11.03 22.92
N ILE A 371 22.69 10.17 23.90
CA ILE A 371 23.28 10.55 25.18
C ILE A 371 24.69 10.96 24.81
N THR A 372 24.95 12.27 24.82
CA THR A 372 26.30 12.84 24.72
C THR A 372 27.15 12.19 25.81
N VAL A 373 28.16 11.44 25.39
CA VAL A 373 29.13 10.72 26.27
C VAL A 373 29.99 11.68 27.08
N ASP A 374 29.61 12.95 27.22
CA ASP A 374 30.41 14.03 27.86
C ASP A 374 30.24 14.16 29.37
N GLU A 375 29.34 13.43 30.03
CA GLU A 375 29.20 13.54 31.51
C GLU A 375 29.95 12.48 32.31
N GLN A 376 30.50 11.45 31.70
CA GLN A 376 31.27 10.43 32.43
C GLN A 376 32.76 10.76 32.60
N GLU A 377 33.32 11.74 31.91
CA GLU A 377 34.72 12.15 32.07
C GLU A 377 34.94 13.20 33.16
N LYS A 378 33.89 13.94 33.57
CA LYS A 378 34.04 14.98 34.65
C LYS A 378 33.88 14.43 36.07
N SER A 379 33.61 13.17 36.28
CA SER A 379 33.49 12.55 37.61
C SER A 379 34.73 11.73 38.02
N ARG A 380 35.81 11.79 37.23
CA ARG A 380 37.07 11.06 37.49
C ARG A 380 38.31 11.98 37.59
N THR A 381 38.10 13.25 37.86
CA THR A 381 39.25 14.14 38.16
C THR A 381 39.16 14.71 39.58
#